data_9cf31b4db28ad93e0e142d9d9d816c27
#
_entry.id   9cf31b4db28ad93e0e142d9d9d816c27
#
_cell.length_a   1.000
_cell.length_b   1.000
_cell.length_c   1.000
_cell.angle_alpha   90.00
_cell.angle_beta   90.00
_cell.angle_gamma   90.00
#
_symmetry.space_group_name_H-M   'P 1'
#
loop_
_entity.id
_entity.type
_entity.pdbx_description
1 polymer ?
#
loop_
_entity_poly.entity_id
_entity_poly.type
_entity_poly.pdbx_seq_one_letter_code
_entity_poly.pdbx_strand_id
1 'polypeptide(L)'
;MPTLAQVTESLEYIAPLRLAAEWDSVGLLVGSGRPQITRVMTCLSLTPDVAAEAVREQADMVVTHHPLPFRPVPRITADTSTGRVLLDLIHAGIAVWSSHTAWDSAAGGINDQLAALLGLDHVAPIEPDTIHPLAGFGRAGTAPAGWSVAQLSSHIAGHLRVKGVQVVGIPDHPAGRVGIVCGSGGESLAAVTQAGCTTFLTGEIKLHQSLEARALGLAVIAVGHHASERFSMEVLAGRLAEAVPGLSCWASRDEADPLVWMG
;
A
#
# COMPACT_ATOMS: atom_id res chain seq x y z
N MET A 1 25.40 8.25 12.81
CA MET A 1 24.03 7.70 12.90
C MET A 1 23.08 8.76 12.39
N PRO A 2 22.11 8.41 11.53
CA PRO A 2 21.18 9.38 10.94
C PRO A 2 20.23 9.98 11.97
N THR A 3 19.83 11.23 11.74
CA THR A 3 18.81 11.92 12.54
C THR A 3 17.41 11.62 12.03
N LEU A 4 16.36 11.88 12.84
CA LEU A 4 14.97 11.77 12.38
C LEU A 4 14.72 12.59 11.11
N ALA A 5 15.25 13.80 11.02
CA ALA A 5 15.11 14.67 9.86
C ALA A 5 15.71 14.03 8.58
N GLN A 6 16.90 13.42 8.66
CA GLN A 6 17.52 12.74 7.52
C GLN A 6 16.71 11.52 7.07
N VAL A 7 16.14 10.76 8.00
CA VAL A 7 15.28 9.61 7.67
C VAL A 7 13.98 10.07 7.01
N THR A 8 13.34 11.10 7.55
CA THR A 8 12.08 11.64 6.97
C THR A 8 12.31 12.29 5.61
N GLU A 9 13.43 12.95 5.38
CA GLU A 9 13.83 13.49 4.06
C GLU A 9 14.02 12.37 3.03
N SER A 10 14.61 11.25 3.43
CA SER A 10 14.77 10.09 2.56
C SER A 10 13.43 9.42 2.25
N LEU A 11 12.52 9.34 3.23
CA LEU A 11 11.15 8.85 3.00
C LEU A 11 10.37 9.75 2.06
N GLU A 12 10.51 11.08 2.20
CA GLU A 12 9.94 12.08 1.29
C GLU A 12 10.50 11.93 -0.14
N TYR A 13 11.78 11.59 -0.28
CA TYR A 13 12.37 11.31 -1.59
C TYR A 13 11.83 10.01 -2.21
N ILE A 14 11.66 8.95 -1.40
CA ILE A 14 11.14 7.64 -1.84
C ILE A 14 9.65 7.73 -2.24
N ALA A 15 8.85 8.43 -1.44
CA ALA A 15 7.41 8.60 -1.62
C ALA A 15 7.02 10.06 -1.32
N PRO A 16 7.15 10.97 -2.30
CA PRO A 16 6.88 12.39 -2.10
C PRO A 16 5.45 12.65 -1.61
N LEU A 17 5.31 13.29 -0.44
CA LEU A 17 4.00 13.51 0.21
C LEU A 17 3.05 14.35 -0.65
N ARG A 18 3.55 15.16 -1.58
CA ARG A 18 2.73 15.88 -2.56
C ARG A 18 1.92 14.96 -3.49
N LEU A 19 2.30 13.68 -3.58
CA LEU A 19 1.56 12.66 -4.35
C LEU A 19 0.39 12.05 -3.57
N ALA A 20 0.27 12.35 -2.29
CA ALA A 20 -0.83 11.88 -1.48
C ALA A 20 -2.15 12.53 -1.89
N ALA A 21 -3.26 11.81 -1.70
CA ALA A 21 -4.59 12.35 -1.89
C ALA A 21 -4.84 13.51 -0.90
N GLU A 22 -5.60 14.52 -1.32
CA GLU A 22 -5.85 15.73 -0.53
C GLU A 22 -6.48 15.47 0.85
N TRP A 23 -7.24 14.39 0.96
CA TRP A 23 -7.91 13.99 2.22
C TRP A 23 -7.01 13.21 3.18
N ASP A 24 -5.80 12.83 2.72
CA ASP A 24 -4.94 11.88 3.43
C ASP A 24 -4.10 12.55 4.52
N SER A 25 -3.78 11.79 5.56
CA SER A 25 -2.93 12.22 6.67
C SER A 25 -1.58 11.50 6.58
N VAL A 26 -0.62 12.10 5.88
CA VAL A 26 0.70 11.52 5.62
C VAL A 26 1.84 12.33 6.27
N GLY A 27 3.02 11.75 6.31
CA GLY A 27 4.22 12.35 6.88
C GLY A 27 4.49 11.90 8.33
N LEU A 28 5.17 12.73 9.11
CA LEU A 28 5.50 12.44 10.51
C LEU A 28 4.28 12.66 11.40
N LEU A 29 3.64 11.55 11.82
CA LEU A 29 2.40 11.58 12.61
C LEU A 29 2.67 11.61 14.13
N VAL A 30 3.73 10.94 14.57
CA VAL A 30 4.22 10.98 15.96
C VAL A 30 5.71 11.30 15.93
N GLY A 31 6.08 12.41 16.52
CA GLY A 31 7.48 12.79 16.71
C GLY A 31 8.13 12.03 17.86
N SER A 32 9.44 11.95 17.86
CA SER A 32 10.23 11.36 18.94
C SER A 32 11.32 12.35 19.38
N GLY A 33 11.66 12.34 20.68
CA GLY A 33 12.77 13.12 21.21
C GLY A 33 14.15 12.47 20.99
N ARG A 34 14.22 11.35 20.28
CA ARG A 34 15.49 10.65 20.01
C ARG A 34 16.37 11.48 19.06
N PRO A 35 17.63 11.71 19.37
CA PRO A 35 18.51 12.49 18.50
C PRO A 35 18.97 11.71 17.27
N GLN A 36 18.87 10.37 17.32
CA GLN A 36 19.35 9.46 16.29
C GLN A 36 18.34 8.35 16.06
N ILE A 37 18.21 7.91 14.81
CA ILE A 37 17.38 6.80 14.36
C ILE A 37 18.31 5.75 13.75
N THR A 38 18.24 4.53 14.25
CA THR A 38 19.07 3.41 13.79
C THR A 38 18.26 2.18 13.43
N ARG A 39 17.08 2.03 14.01
CA ARG A 39 16.19 0.86 13.86
C ARG A 39 14.82 1.30 13.38
N VAL A 40 14.46 0.92 12.16
CA VAL A 40 13.20 1.32 11.53
C VAL A 40 12.41 0.08 11.13
N MET A 41 11.20 -0.04 11.63
CA MET A 41 10.26 -1.08 11.25
C MET A 41 9.25 -0.53 10.24
N THR A 42 8.98 -1.25 9.16
CA THR A 42 7.87 -0.95 8.23
C THR A 42 6.68 -1.87 8.50
N CYS A 43 5.45 -1.39 8.32
CA CYS A 43 4.24 -2.20 8.43
C CYS A 43 3.12 -1.62 7.54
N LEU A 44 2.14 -2.44 7.22
CA LEU A 44 0.91 -1.98 6.56
C LEU A 44 0.03 -1.19 7.54
N SER A 45 -0.25 -1.78 8.69
CA SER A 45 -1.12 -1.19 9.72
C SER A 45 -0.53 -1.30 11.12
N LEU A 46 -0.56 -0.21 11.87
CA LEU A 46 -0.16 -0.18 13.28
C LEU A 46 -1.27 -0.75 14.16
N THR A 47 -1.32 -2.09 14.26
CA THR A 47 -2.18 -2.81 15.21
C THR A 47 -1.52 -2.88 16.61
N PRO A 48 -2.24 -3.28 17.67
CA PRO A 48 -1.63 -3.51 18.98
C PRO A 48 -0.46 -4.49 18.96
N ASP A 49 -0.56 -5.59 18.18
CA ASP A 49 0.50 -6.60 18.06
C ASP A 49 1.73 -6.04 17.34
N VAL A 50 1.54 -5.27 16.29
CA VAL A 50 2.61 -4.58 15.53
C VAL A 50 3.29 -3.52 16.42
N ALA A 51 2.53 -2.77 17.21
CA ALA A 51 3.10 -1.81 18.17
C ALA A 51 3.90 -2.51 19.26
N ALA A 52 3.41 -3.63 19.78
CA ALA A 52 4.14 -4.46 20.76
C ALA A 52 5.43 -5.02 20.14
N GLU A 53 5.43 -5.45 18.88
CA GLU A 53 6.64 -5.82 18.15
C GLU A 53 7.64 -4.66 18.08
N ALA A 54 7.19 -3.47 17.68
CA ALA A 54 8.06 -2.30 17.58
C ALA A 54 8.75 -1.96 18.92
N VAL A 55 8.02 -2.05 20.03
CA VAL A 55 8.55 -1.84 21.38
C VAL A 55 9.53 -2.95 21.78
N ARG A 56 9.17 -4.21 21.57
CA ARG A 56 10.00 -5.38 21.89
C ARG A 56 11.31 -5.40 21.10
N GLU A 57 11.24 -5.07 19.81
CA GLU A 57 12.39 -5.01 18.92
C GLU A 57 13.16 -3.68 19.04
N GLN A 58 12.77 -2.80 19.95
CA GLN A 58 13.41 -1.51 20.21
C GLN A 58 13.54 -0.66 18.93
N ALA A 59 12.48 -0.56 18.15
CA ALA A 59 12.44 0.36 17.02
C ALA A 59 12.59 1.81 17.50
N ASP A 60 13.32 2.61 16.74
CA ASP A 60 13.38 4.06 16.95
C ASP A 60 12.24 4.76 16.19
N MET A 61 11.79 4.14 15.09
CA MET A 61 10.75 4.65 14.22
C MET A 61 9.96 3.51 13.58
N VAL A 62 8.66 3.71 13.39
CA VAL A 62 7.81 2.88 12.55
C VAL A 62 7.38 3.68 11.32
N VAL A 63 7.55 3.09 10.14
CA VAL A 63 7.00 3.58 8.88
C VAL A 63 5.80 2.70 8.55
N THR A 64 4.60 3.23 8.72
CA THR A 64 3.35 2.52 8.43
C THR A 64 2.76 2.99 7.10
N HIS A 65 2.14 2.09 6.35
CA HIS A 65 1.38 2.48 5.18
C HIS A 65 0.09 3.22 5.61
N HIS A 66 -0.78 2.56 6.34
CA HIS A 66 -2.00 3.19 6.85
C HIS A 66 -1.69 4.15 8.00
N PRO A 67 -2.11 5.42 7.94
CA PRO A 67 -1.83 6.39 8.99
C PRO A 67 -2.52 6.04 10.30
N LEU A 68 -1.83 6.24 11.42
CA LEU A 68 -2.40 6.13 12.75
C LEU A 68 -2.09 7.40 13.57
N PRO A 69 -3.11 8.20 13.92
CA PRO A 69 -4.54 7.96 13.66
C PRO A 69 -4.93 8.25 12.21
N PHE A 70 -5.85 7.46 11.65
CA PHE A 70 -6.38 7.67 10.29
C PHE A 70 -7.20 8.96 10.18
N ARG A 71 -7.85 9.35 11.28
CA ARG A 71 -8.59 10.63 11.41
C ARG A 71 -8.11 11.34 12.67
N PRO A 72 -8.16 12.69 12.69
CA PRO A 72 -7.84 13.45 13.88
C PRO A 72 -8.58 12.94 15.11
N VAL A 73 -7.87 12.73 16.22
CA VAL A 73 -8.46 12.25 17.47
C VAL A 73 -8.58 13.41 18.47
N PRO A 74 -9.72 13.59 19.14
CA PRO A 74 -9.90 14.67 20.10
C PRO A 74 -9.18 14.42 21.42
N ARG A 75 -8.82 13.17 21.70
CA ARG A 75 -8.13 12.74 22.93
C ARG A 75 -7.35 11.45 22.68
N ILE A 76 -6.26 11.25 23.39
CA ILE A 76 -5.46 10.02 23.43
C ILE A 76 -5.61 9.40 24.79
N THR A 77 -6.32 8.27 24.87
CA THR A 77 -6.63 7.56 26.12
C THR A 77 -6.52 6.04 25.89
N ALA A 78 -6.26 5.26 26.94
CA ALA A 78 -6.07 3.82 26.84
C ALA A 78 -7.38 3.00 26.68
N ASP A 79 -8.54 3.66 26.63
CA ASP A 79 -9.85 3.03 26.43
C ASP A 79 -10.18 2.74 24.96
N THR A 80 -9.38 3.27 24.02
CA THR A 80 -9.49 2.97 22.58
C THR A 80 -8.24 2.24 22.08
N SER A 81 -8.38 1.39 21.06
CA SER A 81 -7.24 0.70 20.44
C SER A 81 -6.21 1.70 19.90
N THR A 82 -6.64 2.68 19.12
CA THR A 82 -5.78 3.76 18.59
C THR A 82 -5.06 4.52 19.69
N GLY A 83 -5.79 4.92 20.75
CA GLY A 83 -5.19 5.66 21.87
C GLY A 83 -4.16 4.83 22.63
N ARG A 84 -4.41 3.54 22.84
CA ARG A 84 -3.45 2.63 23.48
C ARG A 84 -2.17 2.49 22.68
N VAL A 85 -2.29 2.20 21.39
CA VAL A 85 -1.13 2.09 20.49
C VAL A 85 -0.31 3.39 20.48
N LEU A 86 -0.96 4.55 20.37
CA LEU A 86 -0.28 5.85 20.40
C LEU A 86 0.45 6.07 21.74
N LEU A 87 -0.20 5.77 22.88
CA LEU A 87 0.43 5.91 24.19
C LEU A 87 1.65 5.01 24.34
N ASP A 88 1.58 3.76 23.89
CA ASP A 88 2.67 2.79 23.98
C ASP A 88 3.88 3.27 23.15
N LEU A 89 3.65 3.73 21.91
CA LEU A 89 4.70 4.25 21.03
C LEU A 89 5.31 5.56 21.56
N ILE A 90 4.49 6.51 22.03
CA ILE A 90 4.95 7.76 22.63
C ILE A 90 5.77 7.48 23.89
N HIS A 91 5.30 6.58 24.77
CA HIS A 91 6.03 6.19 25.99
C HIS A 91 7.39 5.53 25.67
N ALA A 92 7.44 4.70 24.63
CA ALA A 92 8.68 4.08 24.16
C ALA A 92 9.59 5.06 23.37
N GLY A 93 9.14 6.28 23.08
CA GLY A 93 9.86 7.26 22.28
C GLY A 93 10.04 6.83 20.82
N ILE A 94 9.08 6.12 20.25
CA ILE A 94 9.09 5.63 18.88
C ILE A 94 8.37 6.64 17.96
N ALA A 95 9.05 7.13 16.92
CA ALA A 95 8.44 7.99 15.92
C ALA A 95 7.54 7.18 14.98
N VAL A 96 6.49 7.81 14.43
CA VAL A 96 5.61 7.20 13.43
C VAL A 96 5.52 8.08 12.21
N TRP A 97 5.78 7.47 11.05
CA TRP A 97 5.63 8.08 9.73
C TRP A 97 4.63 7.26 8.89
N SER A 98 3.84 7.94 8.07
CA SER A 98 3.00 7.29 7.06
C SER A 98 3.26 7.90 5.68
N SER A 99 3.41 7.03 4.66
CA SER A 99 3.48 7.45 3.26
C SER A 99 2.18 7.16 2.50
N HIS A 100 1.32 6.27 2.99
CA HIS A 100 -0.02 5.89 2.51
C HIS A 100 -0.21 6.10 0.99
N THR A 101 -1.18 6.93 0.59
CA THR A 101 -1.48 7.17 -0.84
C THR A 101 -0.33 7.80 -1.64
N ALA A 102 0.65 8.43 -0.96
CA ALA A 102 1.88 8.86 -1.62
C ALA A 102 2.72 7.67 -2.09
N TRP A 103 2.80 6.57 -1.30
CA TRP A 103 3.50 5.35 -1.70
C TRP A 103 2.75 4.57 -2.79
N ASP A 104 1.42 4.62 -2.82
CA ASP A 104 0.62 4.07 -3.92
C ASP A 104 0.93 4.75 -5.25
N SER A 105 1.17 6.08 -5.20
CA SER A 105 1.35 6.94 -6.36
C SER A 105 2.82 7.11 -6.78
N ALA A 106 3.78 6.81 -5.89
CA ALA A 106 5.20 6.97 -6.15
C ALA A 106 5.70 6.05 -7.28
N ALA A 107 6.72 6.50 -8.01
CA ALA A 107 7.44 5.65 -8.96
C ALA A 107 8.11 4.48 -8.22
N GLY A 108 7.79 3.26 -8.65
CA GLY A 108 8.20 2.01 -7.99
C GLY A 108 7.48 1.75 -6.65
N GLY A 109 6.40 2.46 -6.36
CA GLY A 109 5.49 2.22 -5.25
C GLY A 109 4.61 0.98 -5.45
N ILE A 110 3.57 0.83 -4.62
CA ILE A 110 2.76 -0.41 -4.56
C ILE A 110 2.18 -0.78 -5.93
N ASN A 111 1.56 0.18 -6.63
CA ASN A 111 0.91 -0.10 -7.91
C ASN A 111 1.90 -0.49 -9.02
N ASP A 112 3.13 0.06 -9.02
CA ASP A 112 4.21 -0.38 -9.93
C ASP A 112 4.67 -1.80 -9.61
N GLN A 113 4.79 -2.13 -8.33
CA GLN A 113 5.18 -3.47 -7.89
C GLN A 113 4.12 -4.51 -8.28
N LEU A 114 2.83 -4.20 -8.13
CA LEU A 114 1.74 -5.06 -8.61
C LEU A 114 1.79 -5.23 -10.13
N ALA A 115 2.06 -4.17 -10.89
CA ALA A 115 2.21 -4.24 -12.34
C ALA A 115 3.37 -5.16 -12.74
N ALA A 116 4.49 -5.09 -12.03
CA ALA A 116 5.64 -5.96 -12.24
C ALA A 116 5.33 -7.43 -11.89
N LEU A 117 4.63 -7.70 -10.76
CA LEU A 117 4.18 -9.04 -10.38
C LEU A 117 3.23 -9.65 -11.41
N LEU A 118 2.40 -8.83 -12.07
CA LEU A 118 1.50 -9.26 -13.14
C LEU A 118 2.21 -9.45 -14.49
N GLY A 119 3.49 -9.02 -14.61
CA GLY A 119 4.22 -9.04 -15.87
C GLY A 119 3.61 -8.13 -16.93
N LEU A 120 3.07 -6.98 -16.54
CA LEU A 120 2.47 -6.04 -17.48
C LEU A 120 3.53 -5.31 -18.30
N ASP A 121 3.26 -5.17 -19.60
CA ASP A 121 4.04 -4.33 -20.51
C ASP A 121 3.46 -2.91 -20.62
N HIS A 122 4.28 -1.94 -21.02
CA HIS A 122 3.88 -0.55 -21.27
C HIS A 122 3.16 0.10 -20.07
N VAL A 123 3.69 -0.12 -18.87
CA VAL A 123 3.11 0.40 -17.62
C VAL A 123 3.30 1.91 -17.53
N ALA A 124 2.20 2.61 -17.22
CA ALA A 124 2.19 4.05 -16.96
C ALA A 124 1.12 4.38 -15.91
N PRO A 125 1.24 5.51 -15.20
CA PRO A 125 0.16 5.99 -14.33
C PRO A 125 -1.15 6.19 -15.09
N ILE A 126 -2.30 5.90 -14.45
CA ILE A 126 -3.64 6.20 -14.99
C ILE A 126 -3.80 7.72 -15.07
N GLU A 127 -3.41 8.43 -14.01
CA GLU A 127 -3.35 9.89 -13.97
C GLU A 127 -1.92 10.29 -13.59
N PRO A 128 -1.09 10.72 -14.58
CA PRO A 128 0.30 11.09 -14.33
C PRO A 128 0.40 12.34 -13.46
N ASP A 129 1.38 12.35 -12.58
CA ASP A 129 1.78 13.57 -11.87
C ASP A 129 2.39 14.61 -12.82
N THR A 130 2.09 15.87 -12.60
CA THR A 130 2.52 16.97 -13.48
C THR A 130 4.01 17.26 -13.40
N ILE A 131 4.67 16.92 -12.29
CA ILE A 131 6.10 17.16 -12.05
C ILE A 131 6.95 15.94 -12.41
N HIS A 132 6.44 14.74 -12.11
CA HIS A 132 7.15 13.49 -12.30
C HIS A 132 6.28 12.47 -13.05
N PRO A 133 6.32 12.43 -14.40
CA PRO A 133 5.37 11.66 -15.22
C PRO A 133 5.34 10.15 -14.97
N LEU A 134 6.35 9.58 -14.30
CA LEU A 134 6.38 8.17 -13.89
C LEU A 134 5.69 7.92 -12.54
N ALA A 135 5.35 8.99 -11.81
CA ALA A 135 4.53 8.94 -10.61
C ALA A 135 3.09 9.37 -10.94
N GLY A 136 2.15 9.11 -10.04
CA GLY A 136 0.75 9.49 -10.19
C GLY A 136 -0.20 8.38 -9.78
N PHE A 137 -1.50 8.65 -9.91
CA PHE A 137 -2.55 7.76 -9.45
C PHE A 137 -2.64 6.48 -10.28
N GLY A 138 -2.70 5.33 -9.60
CA GLY A 138 -2.86 4.01 -10.19
C GLY A 138 -1.79 3.64 -11.23
N ARG A 139 -1.95 2.51 -11.87
CA ARG A 139 -1.13 2.09 -13.03
C ARG A 139 -2.02 1.44 -14.08
N ALA A 140 -1.66 1.59 -15.35
CA ALA A 140 -2.25 0.85 -16.45
C ALA A 140 -1.15 0.27 -17.33
N GLY A 141 -1.33 -0.99 -17.75
CA GLY A 141 -0.39 -1.70 -18.61
C GLY A 141 -1.09 -2.77 -19.42
N THR A 142 -0.36 -3.48 -20.28
CA THR A 142 -0.89 -4.54 -21.13
C THR A 142 -0.54 -5.90 -20.53
N ALA A 143 -1.54 -6.76 -20.34
CA ALA A 143 -1.33 -8.14 -19.87
C ALA A 143 -0.50 -8.95 -20.88
N PRO A 144 0.20 -10.00 -20.43
CA PRO A 144 0.90 -10.92 -21.34
C PRO A 144 -0.02 -11.43 -22.45
N ALA A 145 0.52 -11.53 -23.66
CA ALA A 145 -0.27 -11.89 -24.84
C ALA A 145 -0.98 -13.25 -24.67
N GLY A 146 -2.28 -13.27 -24.98
CA GLY A 146 -3.11 -14.47 -24.91
C GLY A 146 -3.61 -14.85 -23.52
N TRP A 147 -3.27 -14.09 -22.48
CA TRP A 147 -3.78 -14.37 -21.13
C TRP A 147 -5.24 -13.95 -20.98
N SER A 148 -6.01 -14.84 -20.36
CA SER A 148 -7.37 -14.55 -19.90
C SER A 148 -7.37 -13.91 -18.51
N VAL A 149 -8.52 -13.35 -18.10
CA VAL A 149 -8.74 -12.85 -16.74
C VAL A 149 -8.48 -13.94 -15.71
N ALA A 150 -8.91 -15.18 -15.96
CA ALA A 150 -8.67 -16.32 -15.07
C ALA A 150 -7.17 -16.65 -14.90
N GLN A 151 -6.40 -16.63 -15.99
CA GLN A 151 -4.95 -16.86 -15.93
C GLN A 151 -4.25 -15.75 -15.16
N LEU A 152 -4.61 -14.48 -15.42
CA LEU A 152 -4.06 -13.34 -14.70
C LEU A 152 -4.43 -13.41 -13.21
N SER A 153 -5.68 -13.79 -12.87
CA SER A 153 -6.14 -13.98 -11.50
C SER A 153 -5.35 -15.06 -10.75
N SER A 154 -5.13 -16.20 -11.41
CA SER A 154 -4.37 -17.31 -10.82
C SER A 154 -2.91 -16.94 -10.61
N HIS A 155 -2.33 -16.21 -11.57
CA HIS A 155 -0.94 -15.75 -11.50
C HIS A 155 -0.71 -14.80 -10.31
N ILE A 156 -1.54 -13.76 -10.18
CA ILE A 156 -1.39 -12.81 -9.07
C ILE A 156 -1.70 -13.47 -7.72
N ALA A 157 -2.70 -14.35 -7.65
CA ALA A 157 -3.01 -15.10 -6.43
C ALA A 157 -1.80 -15.91 -5.94
N GLY A 158 -1.06 -16.53 -6.86
CA GLY A 158 0.18 -17.27 -6.56
C GLY A 158 1.28 -16.37 -6.01
N HIS A 159 1.51 -15.20 -6.61
CA HIS A 159 2.52 -14.24 -6.16
C HIS A 159 2.19 -13.66 -4.79
N LEU A 160 0.94 -13.27 -4.56
CA LEU A 160 0.46 -12.72 -3.28
C LEU A 160 0.16 -13.81 -2.23
N ARG A 161 0.28 -15.09 -2.60
CA ARG A 161 0.04 -16.25 -1.73
C ARG A 161 -1.35 -16.26 -1.09
N VAL A 162 -2.36 -15.77 -1.81
CA VAL A 162 -3.75 -15.79 -1.37
C VAL A 162 -4.44 -17.08 -1.82
N LYS A 163 -5.38 -17.59 -1.01
CA LYS A 163 -6.10 -18.84 -1.29
C LYS A 163 -7.13 -18.69 -2.40
N GLY A 164 -7.51 -17.47 -2.74
CA GLY A 164 -8.48 -17.17 -3.79
C GLY A 164 -8.61 -15.68 -4.02
N VAL A 165 -9.23 -15.32 -5.14
CA VAL A 165 -9.55 -13.95 -5.50
C VAL A 165 -11.01 -13.85 -5.91
N GLN A 166 -11.62 -12.69 -5.77
CA GLN A 166 -12.95 -12.43 -6.30
C GLN A 166 -12.81 -11.90 -7.74
N VAL A 167 -13.63 -12.43 -8.65
CA VAL A 167 -13.63 -11.99 -10.05
C VAL A 167 -15.03 -11.50 -10.44
N VAL A 168 -15.08 -10.31 -11.03
CA VAL A 168 -16.26 -9.76 -11.70
C VAL A 168 -16.05 -9.89 -13.20
N GLY A 169 -17.10 -10.27 -13.94
CA GLY A 169 -17.04 -10.45 -15.40
C GLY A 169 -16.83 -11.90 -15.82
N ILE A 170 -16.31 -12.11 -17.01
CA ILE A 170 -16.17 -13.45 -17.63
C ILE A 170 -14.69 -13.88 -17.51
N PRO A 171 -14.40 -14.97 -16.76
CA PRO A 171 -13.02 -15.40 -16.51
C PRO A 171 -12.20 -15.73 -17.77
N ASP A 172 -12.85 -16.27 -18.81
CA ASP A 172 -12.19 -16.66 -20.06
C ASP A 172 -11.98 -15.50 -21.05
N HIS A 173 -12.48 -14.29 -20.76
CA HIS A 173 -12.20 -13.12 -21.61
C HIS A 173 -10.70 -12.77 -21.56
N PRO A 174 -10.16 -12.22 -22.69
CA PRO A 174 -8.80 -11.69 -22.72
C PRO A 174 -8.61 -10.64 -21.61
N ALA A 175 -7.52 -10.72 -20.88
CA ALA A 175 -7.20 -9.73 -19.83
C ALA A 175 -6.97 -8.33 -20.43
N GLY A 176 -6.33 -8.24 -21.60
CA GLY A 176 -6.18 -7.00 -22.37
C GLY A 176 -5.36 -5.93 -21.62
N ARG A 177 -5.86 -4.69 -21.60
CA ARG A 177 -5.28 -3.60 -20.83
C ARG A 177 -5.77 -3.64 -19.39
N VAL A 178 -4.84 -3.69 -18.44
CA VAL A 178 -5.10 -3.86 -17.02
C VAL A 178 -4.85 -2.55 -16.28
N GLY A 179 -5.86 -2.05 -15.55
CA GLY A 179 -5.71 -0.98 -14.58
C GLY A 179 -5.42 -1.56 -13.19
N ILE A 180 -4.66 -0.86 -12.37
CA ILE A 180 -4.31 -1.27 -11.01
C ILE A 180 -4.51 -0.09 -10.06
N VAL A 181 -5.28 -0.31 -9.01
CA VAL A 181 -5.35 0.54 -7.82
C VAL A 181 -5.45 -0.38 -6.60
N CYS A 182 -4.40 -0.44 -5.79
CA CYS A 182 -4.34 -1.28 -4.58
C CYS A 182 -5.38 -0.87 -3.54
N GLY A 183 -5.53 -1.65 -2.48
CA GLY A 183 -6.42 -1.36 -1.37
C GLY A 183 -7.89 -1.23 -1.76
N SER A 184 -8.54 -0.17 -1.31
CA SER A 184 -9.95 0.13 -1.58
C SER A 184 -10.16 0.87 -2.92
N GLY A 185 -9.62 0.34 -4.01
CA GLY A 185 -9.67 0.99 -5.33
C GLY A 185 -11.03 1.01 -6.03
N GLY A 186 -12.08 0.48 -5.43
CA GLY A 186 -13.42 0.34 -6.06
C GLY A 186 -14.07 1.65 -6.53
N GLU A 187 -13.68 2.80 -6.01
CA GLU A 187 -14.15 4.12 -6.47
C GLU A 187 -13.48 4.57 -7.79
N SER A 188 -12.45 3.84 -8.27
CA SER A 188 -11.64 4.21 -9.43
C SER A 188 -12.15 3.64 -10.76
N LEU A 189 -13.33 3.01 -10.79
CA LEU A 189 -13.89 2.36 -11.99
C LEU A 189 -13.93 3.32 -13.19
N ALA A 190 -14.34 4.57 -12.97
CA ALA A 190 -14.42 5.58 -14.03
C ALA A 190 -13.04 5.90 -14.61
N ALA A 191 -12.04 6.18 -13.77
CA ALA A 191 -10.68 6.49 -14.20
C ALA A 191 -10.04 5.31 -14.95
N VAL A 192 -10.20 4.08 -14.43
CA VAL A 192 -9.71 2.85 -15.05
C VAL A 192 -10.34 2.63 -16.44
N THR A 193 -11.66 2.84 -16.56
CA THR A 193 -12.38 2.71 -17.84
C THR A 193 -11.95 3.79 -18.83
N GLN A 194 -11.80 5.05 -18.39
CA GLN A 194 -11.32 6.16 -19.23
C GLN A 194 -9.89 5.94 -19.74
N ALA A 195 -9.05 5.25 -18.95
CA ALA A 195 -7.71 4.82 -19.38
C ALA A 195 -7.73 3.68 -20.43
N GLY A 196 -8.91 3.24 -20.87
CA GLY A 196 -9.08 2.17 -21.85
C GLY A 196 -8.78 0.76 -21.33
N CYS A 197 -8.85 0.56 -20.01
CA CYS A 197 -8.63 -0.75 -19.41
C CYS A 197 -9.86 -1.65 -19.60
N THR A 198 -9.61 -2.94 -19.83
CA THR A 198 -10.63 -4.00 -19.93
C THR A 198 -10.66 -4.89 -18.70
N THR A 199 -9.60 -4.83 -17.91
CA THR A 199 -9.46 -5.54 -16.62
C THR A 199 -8.97 -4.56 -15.55
N PHE A 200 -9.45 -4.71 -14.34
CA PHE A 200 -9.07 -3.91 -13.18
C PHE A 200 -8.64 -4.80 -12.02
N LEU A 201 -7.42 -4.60 -11.52
CA LEU A 201 -6.92 -5.22 -10.29
C LEU A 201 -7.06 -4.24 -9.14
N THR A 202 -7.67 -4.68 -8.04
CA THR A 202 -7.79 -3.92 -6.79
C THR A 202 -7.73 -4.84 -5.57
N GLY A 203 -7.60 -4.27 -4.37
CA GLY A 203 -7.69 -5.04 -3.13
C GLY A 203 -9.12 -5.49 -2.85
N GLU A 204 -10.07 -4.57 -2.87
CA GLU A 204 -11.47 -4.87 -2.53
C GLU A 204 -12.47 -4.08 -3.38
N ILE A 205 -13.68 -4.64 -3.53
CA ILE A 205 -14.76 -4.05 -4.30
C ILE A 205 -16.11 -4.36 -3.63
N LYS A 206 -17.00 -3.36 -3.58
CA LYS A 206 -18.36 -3.51 -3.03
C LYS A 206 -19.33 -4.04 -4.08
N LEU A 207 -20.47 -4.60 -3.64
CA LEU A 207 -21.49 -5.16 -4.54
C LEU A 207 -21.94 -4.16 -5.62
N HIS A 208 -22.30 -2.94 -5.24
CA HIS A 208 -22.77 -1.95 -6.22
C HIS A 208 -21.68 -1.58 -7.25
N GLN A 209 -20.42 -1.49 -6.84
CA GLN A 209 -19.28 -1.28 -7.74
C GLN A 209 -19.05 -2.47 -8.67
N SER A 210 -19.26 -3.70 -8.18
CA SER A 210 -19.22 -4.92 -9.01
C SER A 210 -20.31 -4.94 -10.08
N LEU A 211 -21.51 -4.46 -9.74
CA LEU A 211 -22.61 -4.32 -10.70
C LEU A 211 -22.32 -3.25 -11.75
N GLU A 212 -21.73 -2.13 -11.33
CA GLU A 212 -21.30 -1.06 -12.23
C GLU A 212 -20.19 -1.55 -13.18
N ALA A 213 -19.16 -2.21 -12.66
CA ALA A 213 -18.09 -2.81 -13.47
C ALA A 213 -18.64 -3.75 -14.55
N ARG A 214 -19.60 -4.61 -14.18
CA ARG A 214 -20.30 -5.46 -15.16
C ARG A 214 -21.05 -4.67 -16.23
N ALA A 215 -21.73 -3.60 -15.85
CA ALA A 215 -22.44 -2.74 -16.81
C ALA A 215 -21.48 -2.03 -17.78
N LEU A 216 -20.27 -1.69 -17.30
CA LEU A 216 -19.20 -1.10 -18.11
C LEU A 216 -18.46 -2.14 -18.99
N GLY A 217 -18.71 -3.44 -18.81
CA GLY A 217 -17.94 -4.50 -19.47
C GLY A 217 -16.50 -4.64 -18.94
N LEU A 218 -16.21 -4.09 -17.76
CA LEU A 218 -14.91 -4.14 -17.10
C LEU A 218 -14.83 -5.40 -16.24
N ALA A 219 -13.85 -6.27 -16.50
CA ALA A 219 -13.51 -7.35 -15.58
C ALA A 219 -12.79 -6.81 -14.36
N VAL A 220 -13.08 -7.33 -13.15
CA VAL A 220 -12.37 -6.93 -11.92
C VAL A 220 -11.79 -8.16 -11.23
N ILE A 221 -10.56 -8.03 -10.75
CA ILE A 221 -9.86 -9.01 -9.91
C ILE A 221 -9.62 -8.34 -8.55
N ALA A 222 -10.30 -8.79 -7.50
CA ALA A 222 -10.09 -8.30 -6.14
C ALA A 222 -9.33 -9.37 -5.32
N VAL A 223 -8.12 -9.00 -4.87
CA VAL A 223 -7.15 -9.93 -4.27
C VAL A 223 -7.13 -9.90 -2.74
N GLY A 224 -7.89 -9.01 -2.12
CA GLY A 224 -7.84 -8.68 -0.69
C GLY A 224 -7.02 -7.43 -0.43
N HIS A 225 -7.54 -6.54 0.42
CA HIS A 225 -6.89 -5.25 0.75
C HIS A 225 -5.47 -5.49 1.28
N HIS A 226 -5.35 -6.24 2.37
CA HIS A 226 -4.06 -6.59 2.97
C HIS A 226 -3.10 -7.21 1.95
N ALA A 227 -3.54 -8.16 1.15
CA ALA A 227 -2.69 -8.84 0.18
C ALA A 227 -2.20 -7.92 -0.94
N SER A 228 -3.02 -6.92 -1.34
CA SER A 228 -2.65 -5.98 -2.40
C SER A 228 -1.58 -4.97 -1.99
N GLU A 229 -1.25 -4.85 -0.68
CA GLU A 229 -0.38 -3.79 -0.15
C GLU A 229 0.74 -4.31 0.75
N ARG A 230 0.47 -5.32 1.60
CA ARG A 230 1.41 -5.76 2.65
C ARG A 230 2.77 -6.20 2.12
N PHE A 231 2.81 -6.86 0.98
CA PHE A 231 4.06 -7.35 0.36
C PHE A 231 5.05 -6.22 0.05
N SER A 232 4.56 -5.00 -0.10
CA SER A 232 5.38 -3.83 -0.43
C SER A 232 6.17 -3.29 0.78
N MET A 233 5.87 -3.74 1.99
CA MET A 233 6.55 -3.25 3.20
C MET A 233 8.00 -3.71 3.28
N GLU A 234 8.31 -4.90 2.78
CA GLU A 234 9.68 -5.39 2.64
C GLU A 234 10.48 -4.56 1.63
N VAL A 235 9.83 -4.17 0.53
CA VAL A 235 10.45 -3.31 -0.51
C VAL A 235 10.73 -1.92 0.05
N LEU A 236 9.79 -1.35 0.79
CA LEU A 236 9.96 -0.03 1.42
C LEU A 236 11.10 -0.05 2.45
N ALA A 237 11.18 -1.11 3.29
CA ALA A 237 12.27 -1.30 4.23
C ALA A 237 13.64 -1.38 3.52
N GLY A 238 13.72 -2.14 2.43
CA GLY A 238 14.92 -2.28 1.62
C GLY A 238 15.37 -0.95 1.02
N ARG A 239 14.45 -0.22 0.38
CA ARG A 239 14.72 1.11 -0.20
C ARG A 239 15.22 2.13 0.84
N LEU A 240 14.62 2.11 2.02
CA LEU A 240 15.03 3.01 3.09
C LEU A 240 16.44 2.66 3.60
N ALA A 241 16.75 1.38 3.76
CA ALA A 241 18.08 0.92 4.17
C ALA A 241 19.15 1.28 3.14
N GLU A 242 18.84 1.22 1.85
CA GLU A 242 19.73 1.65 0.76
C GLU A 242 19.93 3.16 0.75
N ALA A 243 18.86 3.93 0.94
CA ALA A 243 18.90 5.39 0.90
C ALA A 243 19.63 6.00 2.10
N VAL A 244 19.60 5.34 3.28
CA VAL A 244 20.18 5.85 4.51
C VAL A 244 21.16 4.84 5.12
N PRO A 245 22.46 4.90 4.78
CA PRO A 245 23.45 3.99 5.34
C PRO A 245 23.50 4.04 6.87
N GLY A 246 23.52 2.87 7.49
CA GLY A 246 23.55 2.71 8.96
C GLY A 246 22.18 2.51 9.59
N LEU A 247 21.08 2.51 8.83
CA LEU A 247 19.79 2.03 9.30
C LEU A 247 19.69 0.49 9.26
N SER A 248 19.12 -0.08 10.30
CA SER A 248 18.58 -1.44 10.31
C SER A 248 17.09 -1.36 10.05
N CYS A 249 16.66 -1.73 8.84
CA CYS A 249 15.25 -1.68 8.44
C CYS A 249 14.70 -3.11 8.29
N TRP A 250 13.45 -3.32 8.73
CA TRP A 250 12.74 -4.60 8.54
C TRP A 250 11.24 -4.35 8.45
N ALA A 251 10.52 -5.23 7.76
CA ALA A 251 9.06 -5.26 7.80
C ALA A 251 8.56 -6.03 9.04
N SER A 252 7.45 -5.60 9.63
CA SER A 252 6.82 -6.28 10.77
C SER A 252 6.62 -7.77 10.48
N ARG A 253 6.92 -8.61 11.47
CA ARG A 253 6.77 -10.08 11.42
C ARG A 253 5.49 -10.55 12.11
N ASP A 254 4.96 -9.73 13.00
CA ASP A 254 3.75 -10.04 13.78
C ASP A 254 2.47 -9.54 13.04
N GLU A 255 2.65 -8.80 11.95
CA GLU A 255 1.53 -8.33 11.13
C GLU A 255 0.92 -9.47 10.33
N ALA A 256 -0.40 -9.65 10.46
CA ALA A 256 -1.15 -10.66 9.74
C ALA A 256 -2.44 -10.09 9.15
N ASP A 257 -2.93 -10.71 8.07
CA ASP A 257 -4.26 -10.41 7.52
C ASP A 257 -5.32 -10.77 8.57
N PRO A 258 -6.16 -9.81 8.99
CA PRO A 258 -7.26 -10.11 9.91
C PRO A 258 -8.36 -10.99 9.30
N LEU A 259 -8.39 -11.11 7.96
CA LEU A 259 -9.35 -11.95 7.24
C LEU A 259 -8.78 -13.35 7.01
N VAL A 260 -9.55 -14.36 7.38
CA VAL A 260 -9.20 -15.77 7.16
C VAL A 260 -10.13 -16.37 6.10
N TRP A 261 -9.53 -16.94 5.06
CA TRP A 261 -10.27 -17.66 4.02
C TRP A 261 -10.65 -19.05 4.53
N MET A 262 -11.96 -19.29 4.67
CA MET A 262 -12.53 -20.58 5.02
C MET A 262 -13.12 -21.22 3.76
N GLY A 263 -12.67 -22.44 3.42
CA GLY A 263 -13.16 -23.17 2.27
C GLY A 263 -13.00 -24.65 2.45
#